data_0e3c016538b14f15b7ea7f523f04f749
#
_entry.id   0e3c016538b14f15b7ea7f523f04f749
#
_cell.length_a   1.000
_cell.length_b   1.000
_cell.length_c   1.000
_cell.angle_alpha   90.00
_cell.angle_beta   90.00
_cell.angle_gamma   90.00
#
_symmetry.space_group_name_H-M   'P 1'
#
loop_
_entity.id
_entity.type
_entity.pdbx_description
1 polymer ?
#
loop_
_entity_poly.entity_id
_entity_poly.type
_entity_poly.pdbx_seq_one_letter_code
_entity_poly.pdbx_strand_id
1 'polypeptide(L)'
;MTASTDVIRRLTDLFQKEPCWMIEPLSRQMNYSIPSMRRFLAQIGYYSSFTHNGRWYTLASIPRFSRDGLWFYRDIGFSRAGSLTRTLVALIDASRAGMSAGELGQKLRCRCHGVLVGLWRRGLIQRQRSARAHVYLSCDAQTADAQRRAMAPSVSAVLPAEIAVLVLAEFIRQPSAAAAELARRVSAKTAVRIRADQIRALFESHGLKKTPPGLPSAF
;
A
#
# COMPACT_ATOMS: atom_id res chain seq x y z
N MET A 1 13.42 44.43 6.25
CA MET A 1 13.66 43.11 5.60
C MET A 1 14.51 42.15 6.44
N THR A 2 15.27 42.60 7.45
CA THR A 2 16.18 41.79 8.29
C THR A 2 15.49 40.84 9.28
N ALA A 3 14.40 41.24 9.92
CA ALA A 3 13.71 40.44 10.93
C ALA A 3 13.09 39.12 10.40
N SER A 4 12.56 39.14 9.17
CA SER A 4 12.00 37.92 8.56
C SER A 4 13.08 36.88 8.22
N THR A 5 14.23 37.31 7.77
CA THR A 5 15.37 36.43 7.42
C THR A 5 15.95 35.75 8.66
N ASP A 6 16.06 36.46 9.79
CA ASP A 6 16.52 35.87 11.03
C ASP A 6 15.58 34.82 11.60
N VAL A 7 14.27 35.06 11.53
CA VAL A 7 13.24 34.09 11.94
C VAL A 7 13.33 32.84 11.08
N ILE A 8 13.47 32.97 9.76
CA ILE A 8 13.61 31.86 8.82
C ILE A 8 14.84 31.03 9.16
N ARG A 9 15.98 31.66 9.43
CA ARG A 9 17.22 30.97 9.82
C ARG A 9 17.02 30.18 11.11
N ARG A 10 16.53 30.82 12.19
CA ARG A 10 16.24 30.16 13.46
C ARG A 10 15.28 29.00 13.34
N LEU A 11 14.26 29.14 12.49
CA LEU A 11 13.30 28.09 12.21
C LEU A 11 13.98 26.90 11.49
N THR A 12 14.82 27.18 10.50
CA THR A 12 15.60 26.15 9.80
C THR A 12 16.53 25.40 10.75
N ASP A 13 17.24 26.11 11.63
CA ASP A 13 18.13 25.51 12.63
C ASP A 13 17.39 24.59 13.60
N LEU A 14 16.16 24.94 14.00
CA LEU A 14 15.32 24.08 14.83
C LEU A 14 14.94 22.79 14.11
N PHE A 15 14.55 22.89 12.85
CA PHE A 15 14.17 21.71 12.05
C PHE A 15 15.38 20.84 11.65
N GLN A 16 16.60 21.39 11.64
CA GLN A 16 17.81 20.58 11.49
C GLN A 16 18.09 19.73 12.72
N LYS A 17 17.80 20.24 13.93
CA LYS A 17 17.95 19.51 15.20
C LYS A 17 16.85 18.47 15.40
N GLU A 18 15.61 18.84 15.16
CA GLU A 18 14.45 17.95 15.24
C GLU A 18 13.62 18.10 13.95
N PRO A 19 13.60 17.08 13.08
CA PRO A 19 13.00 17.19 11.74
C PRO A 19 11.50 17.45 11.70
N CYS A 20 10.77 17.20 12.78
CA CYS A 20 9.31 17.30 12.84
C CYS A 20 8.84 18.02 14.10
N TRP A 21 7.94 18.97 13.92
CA TRP A 21 7.36 19.75 15.01
C TRP A 21 5.83 19.83 14.91
N MET A 22 5.16 19.80 16.07
CA MET A 22 3.77 20.26 16.15
C MET A 22 3.75 21.78 16.21
N ILE A 23 2.65 22.39 15.73
CA ILE A 23 2.59 23.85 15.59
C ILE A 23 2.62 24.58 16.93
N GLU A 24 2.00 24.04 17.99
CA GLU A 24 1.94 24.66 19.30
C GLU A 24 3.32 24.67 20.00
N PRO A 25 4.06 23.55 20.11
CA PRO A 25 5.43 23.57 20.62
C PRO A 25 6.35 24.47 19.80
N LEU A 26 6.26 24.45 18.48
CA LEU A 26 7.06 25.29 17.59
C LEU A 26 6.78 26.78 17.82
N SER A 27 5.52 27.16 17.95
CA SER A 27 5.05 28.52 18.25
C SER A 27 5.64 29.02 19.58
N ARG A 28 5.60 28.20 20.64
CA ARG A 28 6.21 28.51 21.95
C ARG A 28 7.72 28.65 21.87
N GLN A 29 8.40 27.72 21.21
CA GLN A 29 9.86 27.72 21.09
C GLN A 29 10.38 28.96 20.33
N MET A 30 9.63 29.39 19.33
CA MET A 30 9.97 30.55 18.51
C MET A 30 9.49 31.88 19.10
N ASN A 31 8.61 31.85 20.11
CA ASN A 31 7.94 33.00 20.70
C ASN A 31 7.13 33.82 19.68
N TYR A 32 6.36 33.12 18.82
CA TYR A 32 5.46 33.70 17.84
C TYR A 32 4.07 33.08 17.94
N SER A 33 3.04 33.82 17.49
CA SER A 33 1.69 33.28 17.40
C SER A 33 1.59 32.16 16.36
N ILE A 34 0.63 31.22 16.54
CA ILE A 34 0.38 30.13 15.58
C ILE A 34 0.12 30.64 14.16
N PRO A 35 -0.69 31.70 13.93
CA PRO A 35 -0.87 32.27 12.59
C PRO A 35 0.44 32.76 11.97
N SER A 36 1.30 33.40 12.77
CA SER A 36 2.61 33.86 12.28
C SER A 36 3.51 32.70 11.93
N MET A 37 3.54 31.64 12.76
CA MET A 37 4.30 30.43 12.45
C MET A 37 3.85 29.76 11.16
N ARG A 38 2.54 29.66 10.92
CA ARG A 38 2.01 29.11 9.66
C ARG A 38 2.44 29.93 8.44
N ARG A 39 2.50 31.27 8.56
CA ARG A 39 3.01 32.15 7.49
C ARG A 39 4.49 31.89 7.22
N PHE A 40 5.33 31.78 8.24
CA PHE A 40 6.76 31.51 8.06
C PHE A 40 6.98 30.13 7.45
N LEU A 41 6.28 29.09 7.91
CA LEU A 41 6.32 27.77 7.30
C LEU A 41 5.91 27.81 5.83
N ALA A 42 4.83 28.52 5.49
CA ALA A 42 4.38 28.67 4.10
C ALA A 42 5.41 29.37 3.23
N GLN A 43 6.13 30.35 3.75
CA GLN A 43 7.16 31.09 3.04
C GLN A 43 8.38 30.23 2.72
N ILE A 44 8.78 29.32 3.64
CA ILE A 44 9.93 28.41 3.44
C ILE A 44 9.53 27.20 2.60
N GLY A 45 8.27 26.79 2.66
CA GLY A 45 7.76 25.54 2.15
C GLY A 45 7.80 24.44 3.21
N TYR A 46 6.69 23.71 3.38
CA TYR A 46 6.55 22.66 4.38
C TYR A 46 5.66 21.52 3.90
N TYR A 47 5.75 20.40 4.59
CA TYR A 47 4.77 19.32 4.52
C TYR A 47 4.09 19.16 5.88
N SER A 48 2.78 18.89 5.87
CA SER A 48 2.05 18.39 7.04
C SER A 48 1.94 16.88 6.97
N SER A 49 1.95 16.22 8.12
CA SER A 49 1.81 14.77 8.19
C SER A 49 0.45 14.30 7.66
N PHE A 50 0.42 13.17 6.97
CA PHE A 50 -0.85 12.51 6.63
C PHE A 50 -1.35 11.61 7.78
N THR A 51 -0.49 11.28 8.74
CA THR A 51 -0.82 10.66 10.04
C THR A 51 -1.13 11.74 11.08
N HIS A 52 -1.58 11.34 12.27
CA HIS A 52 -1.79 12.24 13.41
C HIS A 52 -2.65 13.48 13.10
N ASN A 53 -3.64 13.33 12.21
CA ASN A 53 -4.57 14.40 11.78
C ASN A 53 -3.86 15.66 11.24
N GLY A 54 -2.70 15.51 10.61
CA GLY A 54 -1.97 16.62 10.00
C GLY A 54 -1.30 17.58 10.99
N ARG A 55 -1.10 17.16 12.25
CA ARG A 55 -0.60 18.06 13.32
C ARG A 55 0.90 18.27 13.30
N TRP A 56 1.65 17.42 12.60
CA TRP A 56 3.09 17.51 12.51
C TRP A 56 3.51 18.19 11.21
N TYR A 57 4.54 19.00 11.31
CA TYR A 57 5.12 19.78 10.23
C TYR A 57 6.58 19.44 10.05
N THR A 58 7.06 19.45 8.81
CA THR A 58 8.49 19.37 8.46
C THR A 58 8.77 20.34 7.31
N LEU A 59 10.00 20.87 7.20
CA LEU A 59 10.37 21.74 6.09
C LEU A 59 10.48 20.95 4.80
N ALA A 60 10.17 21.57 3.66
CA ALA A 60 10.18 20.91 2.36
C ALA A 60 11.56 20.35 1.96
N SER A 61 12.65 20.90 2.51
CA SER A 61 14.02 20.47 2.27
C SER A 61 14.46 19.22 3.03
N ILE A 62 13.70 18.75 4.02
CA ILE A 62 14.10 17.66 4.92
C ILE A 62 13.70 16.28 4.40
N PRO A 63 12.44 16.03 3.94
CA PRO A 63 12.00 14.70 3.59
C PRO A 63 12.75 14.12 2.39
N ARG A 64 13.32 12.93 2.58
CA ARG A 64 13.81 12.10 1.47
C ARG A 64 12.73 11.10 1.10
N PHE A 65 11.84 11.52 0.21
CA PHE A 65 10.72 10.69 -0.21
C PHE A 65 11.19 9.44 -0.96
N SER A 66 10.58 8.31 -0.62
CA SER A 66 10.72 7.06 -1.35
C SER A 66 10.16 7.16 -2.79
N ARG A 67 10.30 6.10 -3.59
CA ARG A 67 9.69 5.99 -4.92
C ARG A 67 8.17 6.20 -4.88
N ASP A 68 7.51 5.79 -3.80
CA ASP A 68 6.07 5.96 -3.59
C ASP A 68 5.68 7.37 -3.11
N GLY A 69 6.65 8.28 -2.99
CA GLY A 69 6.41 9.63 -2.50
C GLY A 69 6.14 9.71 -1.00
N LEU A 70 6.54 8.70 -0.22
CA LEU A 70 6.33 8.63 1.23
C LEU A 70 7.65 8.83 1.97
N TRP A 71 7.58 9.52 3.11
CA TRP A 71 8.66 9.63 4.06
C TRP A 71 8.13 9.49 5.48
N PHE A 72 8.85 8.75 6.32
CA PHE A 72 8.49 8.52 7.72
C PHE A 72 9.61 8.98 8.62
N TYR A 73 9.25 9.75 9.62
CA TYR A 73 10.10 10.05 10.76
C TYR A 73 9.45 9.42 11.99
N ARG A 74 10.07 8.34 12.51
CA ARG A 74 9.45 7.47 13.52
C ARG A 74 8.10 6.92 13.02
N ASP A 75 7.00 7.28 13.69
CA ASP A 75 5.61 6.92 13.35
C ASP A 75 4.86 8.02 12.58
N ILE A 76 5.51 9.16 12.34
CA ILE A 76 4.93 10.30 11.65
C ILE A 76 5.15 10.15 10.15
N GLY A 77 4.07 10.06 9.38
CA GLY A 77 4.11 9.88 7.93
C GLY A 77 3.87 11.18 7.17
N PHE A 78 4.72 11.46 6.19
CA PHE A 78 4.60 12.57 5.24
C PHE A 78 4.52 12.06 3.82
N SER A 79 3.80 12.75 2.97
CA SER A 79 3.64 12.40 1.57
C SER A 79 3.91 13.60 0.68
N ARG A 80 4.54 13.36 -0.47
CA ARG A 80 4.69 14.37 -1.52
C ARG A 80 3.33 14.88 -2.02
N ALA A 81 2.30 14.03 -2.00
CA ALA A 81 0.93 14.38 -2.33
C ALA A 81 0.22 15.21 -1.23
N GLY A 82 0.82 15.31 -0.02
CA GLY A 82 0.30 16.07 1.12
C GLY A 82 -0.66 15.25 1.96
N SER A 83 -1.98 15.48 1.86
CA SER A 83 -2.98 14.86 2.72
C SER A 83 -3.14 13.35 2.49
N LEU A 84 -3.65 12.62 3.51
CA LEU A 84 -3.96 11.19 3.38
C LEU A 84 -4.86 10.89 2.18
N THR A 85 -5.87 11.72 1.93
CA THR A 85 -6.79 11.58 0.80
C THR A 85 -6.06 11.61 -0.54
N ARG A 86 -5.22 12.61 -0.77
CA ARG A 86 -4.44 12.73 -2.01
C ARG A 86 -3.39 11.63 -2.13
N THR A 87 -2.79 11.23 -1.02
CA THR A 87 -1.81 10.14 -0.98
C THR A 87 -2.44 8.82 -1.39
N LEU A 88 -3.64 8.50 -0.88
CA LEU A 88 -4.36 7.28 -1.25
C LEU A 88 -4.67 7.25 -2.75
N VAL A 89 -5.17 8.34 -3.31
CA VAL A 89 -5.44 8.44 -4.76
C VAL A 89 -4.15 8.23 -5.54
N ALA A 90 -3.08 8.96 -5.21
CA ALA A 90 -1.80 8.85 -5.91
C ALA A 90 -1.20 7.42 -5.87
N LEU A 91 -1.30 6.72 -4.73
CA LEU A 91 -0.82 5.35 -4.59
C LEU A 91 -1.66 4.37 -5.42
N ILE A 92 -2.98 4.55 -5.44
CA ILE A 92 -3.89 3.72 -6.23
C ILE A 92 -3.62 3.94 -7.73
N ASP A 93 -3.50 5.19 -8.18
CA ASP A 93 -3.24 5.53 -9.58
C ASP A 93 -1.89 4.98 -10.06
N ALA A 94 -0.86 5.05 -9.23
CA ALA A 94 0.46 4.52 -9.54
C ALA A 94 0.56 2.98 -9.43
N SER A 95 -0.44 2.30 -8.90
CA SER A 95 -0.43 0.85 -8.73
C SER A 95 -0.70 0.13 -10.05
N ARG A 96 -0.06 -1.03 -10.24
CA ARG A 96 -0.24 -1.85 -11.43
C ARG A 96 -1.62 -2.54 -11.50
N ALA A 97 -2.15 -2.94 -10.36
CA ALA A 97 -3.34 -3.80 -10.27
C ALA A 97 -4.37 -3.28 -9.26
N GLY A 98 -4.35 -1.97 -8.96
CA GLY A 98 -5.09 -1.44 -7.83
C GLY A 98 -4.49 -1.85 -6.49
N MET A 99 -5.14 -1.46 -5.39
CA MET A 99 -4.69 -1.79 -4.04
C MET A 99 -5.86 -2.06 -3.11
N SER A 100 -5.72 -3.05 -2.22
CA SER A 100 -6.67 -3.30 -1.15
C SER A 100 -6.48 -2.33 0.03
N ALA A 101 -7.49 -2.20 0.90
CA ALA A 101 -7.38 -1.41 2.12
C ALA A 101 -6.28 -1.92 3.07
N GLY A 102 -6.04 -3.24 3.07
CA GLY A 102 -4.97 -3.86 3.86
C GLY A 102 -3.59 -3.44 3.37
N GLU A 103 -3.31 -3.55 2.08
CA GLU A 103 -2.04 -3.14 1.46
C GLU A 103 -1.77 -1.65 1.67
N LEU A 104 -2.79 -0.80 1.46
CA LEU A 104 -2.68 0.64 1.71
C LEU A 104 -2.41 0.94 3.18
N GLY A 105 -3.12 0.25 4.09
CA GLY A 105 -2.94 0.41 5.54
C GLY A 105 -1.54 0.02 6.00
N GLN A 106 -0.98 -1.07 5.49
CA GLN A 106 0.40 -1.49 5.74
C GLN A 106 1.40 -0.47 5.20
N LYS A 107 1.24 -0.04 3.95
CA LYS A 107 2.13 0.93 3.31
C LYS A 107 2.12 2.30 4.01
N LEU A 108 0.96 2.76 4.45
CA LEU A 108 0.79 4.06 5.11
C LEU A 108 0.93 3.99 6.64
N ARG A 109 1.06 2.80 7.22
CA ARG A 109 1.13 2.55 8.67
C ARG A 109 -0.05 3.19 9.43
N CYS A 110 -1.21 3.28 8.80
CA CYS A 110 -2.41 3.84 9.41
C CYS A 110 -3.69 3.22 8.85
N ARG A 111 -4.79 3.33 9.61
CA ARG A 111 -6.10 2.87 9.15
C ARG A 111 -6.65 3.83 8.10
N CYS A 112 -6.93 3.33 6.90
CA CYS A 112 -7.41 4.14 5.78
C CYS A 112 -8.81 3.75 5.28
N HIS A 113 -9.43 2.70 5.83
CA HIS A 113 -10.70 2.15 5.33
C HIS A 113 -11.81 3.19 5.21
N GLY A 114 -12.05 3.99 6.25
CA GLY A 114 -13.10 5.03 6.24
C GLY A 114 -12.85 6.10 5.18
N VAL A 115 -11.58 6.49 4.99
CA VAL A 115 -11.19 7.46 3.96
C VAL A 115 -11.40 6.89 2.56
N LEU A 116 -11.05 5.62 2.33
CA LEU A 116 -11.25 4.92 1.05
C LEU A 116 -12.74 4.83 0.69
N VAL A 117 -13.61 4.50 1.64
CA VAL A 117 -15.06 4.51 1.42
C VAL A 117 -15.56 5.91 1.06
N GLY A 118 -15.08 6.95 1.74
CA GLY A 118 -15.41 8.35 1.43
C GLY A 118 -14.93 8.78 0.03
N LEU A 119 -13.73 8.35 -0.37
CA LEU A 119 -13.19 8.61 -1.71
C LEU A 119 -14.02 7.91 -2.80
N TRP A 120 -14.36 6.64 -2.60
CA TRP A 120 -15.21 5.89 -3.52
C TRP A 120 -16.60 6.51 -3.68
N ARG A 121 -17.27 6.89 -2.59
CA ARG A 121 -18.58 7.54 -2.64
C ARG A 121 -18.56 8.88 -3.41
N ARG A 122 -17.43 9.58 -3.41
CA ARG A 122 -17.23 10.83 -4.16
C ARG A 122 -16.75 10.61 -5.60
N GLY A 123 -16.60 9.36 -6.05
CA GLY A 123 -16.14 9.03 -7.40
C GLY A 123 -14.65 9.31 -7.65
N LEU A 124 -13.85 9.55 -6.62
CA LEU A 124 -12.42 9.85 -6.74
C LEU A 124 -11.55 8.60 -6.90
N ILE A 125 -12.11 7.44 -6.63
CA ILE A 125 -11.55 6.11 -6.89
C ILE A 125 -12.68 5.15 -7.25
N GLN A 126 -12.37 4.09 -7.99
CA GLN A 126 -13.29 2.99 -8.23
C GLN A 126 -13.07 1.88 -7.20
N ARG A 127 -14.05 0.99 -7.05
CA ARG A 127 -13.97 -0.18 -6.16
C ARG A 127 -14.48 -1.41 -6.87
N GLN A 128 -13.71 -2.47 -6.85
CA GLN A 128 -14.06 -3.77 -7.40
C GLN A 128 -13.99 -4.85 -6.33
N ARG A 129 -14.93 -5.78 -6.31
CA ARG A 129 -14.88 -6.95 -5.44
C ARG A 129 -13.91 -7.97 -6.03
N SER A 130 -12.99 -8.44 -5.21
CA SER A 130 -12.12 -9.58 -5.49
C SER A 130 -12.52 -10.75 -4.59
N ALA A 131 -12.01 -11.96 -4.85
CA ALA A 131 -12.33 -13.15 -4.06
C ALA A 131 -12.11 -13.00 -2.55
N ARG A 132 -11.15 -12.20 -2.13
CA ARG A 132 -10.73 -12.04 -0.72
C ARG A 132 -11.07 -10.68 -0.11
N ALA A 133 -11.19 -9.62 -0.91
CA ALA A 133 -11.38 -8.26 -0.43
C ALA A 133 -11.86 -7.31 -1.54
N HIS A 134 -12.16 -6.07 -1.17
CA HIS A 134 -12.31 -5.01 -2.15
C HIS A 134 -10.93 -4.45 -2.56
N VAL A 135 -10.75 -4.28 -3.87
CA VAL A 135 -9.60 -3.61 -4.46
C VAL A 135 -10.06 -2.24 -4.97
N TYR A 136 -9.28 -1.22 -4.67
CA TYR A 136 -9.52 0.14 -5.13
C TYR A 136 -8.68 0.42 -6.36
N LEU A 137 -9.30 1.02 -7.36
CA LEU A 137 -8.73 1.32 -8.67
C LEU A 137 -8.78 2.82 -8.92
N SER A 138 -8.01 3.28 -9.89
CA SER A 138 -8.05 4.68 -10.35
C SER A 138 -9.45 5.11 -10.75
N CYS A 139 -9.75 6.40 -10.62
CA CYS A 139 -10.96 6.98 -11.21
C CYS A 139 -10.81 7.17 -12.73
N ASP A 140 -9.58 7.29 -13.26
CA ASP A 140 -9.32 7.35 -14.68
C ASP A 140 -9.65 6.01 -15.33
N ALA A 141 -10.52 6.04 -16.35
CA ALA A 141 -11.03 4.83 -16.99
C ALA A 141 -9.92 3.99 -17.65
N GLN A 142 -8.98 4.64 -18.32
CA GLN A 142 -7.89 3.96 -19.01
C GLN A 142 -6.94 3.26 -18.01
N THR A 143 -6.58 3.94 -16.95
CA THR A 143 -5.76 3.39 -15.86
C THR A 143 -6.50 2.25 -15.15
N ALA A 144 -7.78 2.43 -14.83
CA ALA A 144 -8.58 1.41 -14.18
C ALA A 144 -8.71 0.13 -15.04
N ASP A 145 -8.86 0.27 -16.34
CA ASP A 145 -8.92 -0.87 -17.25
C ASP A 145 -7.59 -1.60 -17.37
N ALA A 146 -6.48 -0.86 -17.38
CA ALA A 146 -5.14 -1.44 -17.31
C ALA A 146 -4.94 -2.20 -15.99
N GLN A 147 -5.39 -1.64 -14.87
CA GLN A 147 -5.35 -2.28 -13.55
C GLN A 147 -6.20 -3.55 -13.52
N ARG A 148 -7.43 -3.53 -14.08
CA ARG A 148 -8.30 -4.71 -14.16
C ARG A 148 -7.66 -5.83 -14.98
N ARG A 149 -7.06 -5.50 -16.13
CA ARG A 149 -6.32 -6.49 -16.94
C ARG A 149 -5.15 -7.08 -16.17
N ALA A 150 -4.45 -6.30 -15.37
CA ALA A 150 -3.35 -6.77 -14.53
C ALA A 150 -3.81 -7.59 -13.31
N MET A 151 -5.03 -7.37 -12.83
CA MET A 151 -5.67 -8.19 -11.79
C MET A 151 -6.18 -9.52 -12.31
N ALA A 152 -6.56 -9.58 -13.58
CA ALA A 152 -7.00 -10.84 -14.17
C ALA A 152 -5.87 -11.86 -14.00
N PRO A 153 -6.18 -13.10 -13.57
CA PRO A 153 -5.17 -14.14 -13.53
C PRO A 153 -4.56 -14.19 -14.93
N SER A 154 -3.24 -14.05 -15.02
CA SER A 154 -2.57 -14.16 -16.31
C SER A 154 -3.04 -15.45 -16.96
N VAL A 155 -3.36 -15.44 -18.25
CA VAL A 155 -3.74 -16.65 -19.01
C VAL A 155 -2.70 -17.76 -18.76
N SER A 156 -1.48 -17.38 -18.44
CA SER A 156 -0.40 -18.27 -17.98
C SER A 156 -0.62 -18.89 -16.59
N ALA A 157 -1.59 -18.43 -15.79
CA ALA A 157 -1.92 -19.03 -14.50
C ALA A 157 -3.00 -20.12 -14.61
N VAL A 158 -3.75 -20.14 -15.69
CA VAL A 158 -4.75 -21.20 -15.97
C VAL A 158 -4.00 -22.40 -16.55
N LEU A 159 -4.01 -23.51 -15.83
CA LEU A 159 -3.50 -24.77 -16.35
C LEU A 159 -4.47 -25.30 -17.41
N PRO A 160 -3.98 -25.85 -18.54
CA PRO A 160 -4.84 -26.61 -19.47
C PRO A 160 -5.59 -27.70 -18.70
N ALA A 161 -6.83 -28.01 -19.13
CA ALA A 161 -7.69 -28.96 -18.42
C ALA A 161 -6.99 -30.32 -18.19
N GLU A 162 -6.25 -30.81 -19.16
CA GLU A 162 -5.49 -32.04 -19.09
C GLU A 162 -4.43 -32.02 -17.98
N ILE A 163 -3.72 -30.89 -17.88
CA ILE A 163 -2.72 -30.68 -16.82
C ILE A 163 -3.38 -30.53 -15.45
N ALA A 164 -4.52 -29.83 -15.39
CA ALA A 164 -5.29 -29.69 -14.15
C ALA A 164 -5.74 -31.05 -13.61
N VAL A 165 -6.21 -31.95 -14.47
CA VAL A 165 -6.58 -33.33 -14.10
C VAL A 165 -5.39 -34.09 -13.54
N LEU A 166 -4.21 -33.98 -14.15
CA LEU A 166 -2.99 -34.62 -13.65
C LEU A 166 -2.54 -34.07 -12.29
N VAL A 167 -2.66 -32.75 -12.09
CA VAL A 167 -2.40 -32.10 -10.78
C VAL A 167 -3.34 -32.63 -9.72
N LEU A 168 -4.64 -32.74 -10.01
CA LEU A 168 -5.65 -33.27 -9.10
C LEU A 168 -5.41 -34.76 -8.79
N ALA A 169 -5.07 -35.56 -9.79
CA ALA A 169 -4.71 -36.96 -9.60
C ALA A 169 -3.49 -37.15 -8.68
N GLU A 170 -2.46 -36.33 -8.85
CA GLU A 170 -1.30 -36.36 -7.94
C GLU A 170 -1.65 -35.86 -6.54
N PHE A 171 -2.52 -34.87 -6.43
CA PHE A 171 -2.99 -34.37 -5.13
C PHE A 171 -3.82 -35.42 -4.37
N ILE A 172 -4.68 -36.18 -5.06
CA ILE A 172 -5.45 -37.29 -4.46
C ILE A 172 -4.53 -38.39 -3.95
N ARG A 173 -3.47 -38.71 -4.71
CA ARG A 173 -2.47 -39.71 -4.28
C ARG A 173 -1.67 -39.26 -3.06
N GLN A 174 -1.42 -37.97 -2.95
CA GLN A 174 -0.62 -37.39 -1.87
C GLN A 174 -1.18 -36.03 -1.39
N PRO A 175 -2.25 -36.03 -0.58
CA PRO A 175 -2.92 -34.80 -0.14
C PRO A 175 -2.02 -33.86 0.69
N SER A 176 -0.98 -34.41 1.34
CA SER A 176 -0.01 -33.65 2.13
C SER A 176 1.07 -32.94 1.31
N ALA A 177 1.24 -33.29 0.00
CA ALA A 177 2.30 -32.73 -0.83
C ALA A 177 2.15 -31.22 -1.00
N ALA A 178 3.23 -30.43 -0.87
CA ALA A 178 3.22 -29.00 -1.11
C ALA A 178 2.95 -28.68 -2.59
N ALA A 179 2.34 -27.49 -2.90
CA ALA A 179 2.10 -27.07 -4.27
C ALA A 179 3.37 -27.07 -5.14
N ALA A 180 4.53 -26.75 -4.55
CA ALA A 180 5.83 -26.81 -5.23
C ALA A 180 6.24 -28.26 -5.58
N GLU A 181 5.92 -29.21 -4.71
CA GLU A 181 6.19 -30.63 -4.93
C GLU A 181 5.30 -31.20 -6.05
N LEU A 182 4.00 -30.91 -6.00
CA LEU A 182 3.05 -31.26 -7.05
C LEU A 182 3.48 -30.68 -8.41
N ALA A 183 3.95 -29.41 -8.42
CA ALA A 183 4.43 -28.77 -9.63
C ALA A 183 5.63 -29.51 -10.24
N ARG A 184 6.60 -29.91 -9.42
CA ARG A 184 7.78 -30.69 -9.87
C ARG A 184 7.37 -32.02 -10.46
N ARG A 185 6.49 -32.79 -9.77
CA ARG A 185 6.07 -34.13 -10.20
C ARG A 185 5.28 -34.11 -11.49
N VAL A 186 4.30 -33.19 -11.61
CA VAL A 186 3.51 -33.12 -12.84
C VAL A 186 4.35 -32.56 -13.98
N SER A 187 5.25 -31.60 -13.73
CA SER A 187 6.20 -31.13 -14.75
C SER A 187 7.08 -32.26 -15.28
N ALA A 188 7.55 -33.17 -14.40
CA ALA A 188 8.36 -34.31 -14.81
C ALA A 188 7.59 -35.32 -15.69
N LYS A 189 6.26 -35.44 -15.50
CA LYS A 189 5.39 -36.36 -16.26
C LYS A 189 4.93 -35.79 -17.60
N THR A 190 4.85 -34.48 -17.73
CA THR A 190 4.18 -33.82 -18.86
C THR A 190 5.11 -33.08 -19.80
N ALA A 191 6.41 -32.98 -19.48
CA ALA A 191 7.39 -32.10 -20.15
C ALA A 191 6.98 -30.62 -20.19
N VAL A 192 5.89 -30.25 -19.49
CA VAL A 192 5.40 -28.86 -19.37
C VAL A 192 5.87 -28.29 -18.04
N ARG A 193 6.49 -27.11 -18.08
CA ARG A 193 6.92 -26.43 -16.86
C ARG A 193 5.72 -25.85 -16.13
N ILE A 194 5.34 -26.44 -15.01
CA ILE A 194 4.26 -26.01 -14.13
C ILE A 194 4.85 -25.30 -12.93
N ARG A 195 4.22 -24.21 -12.50
CA ARG A 195 4.65 -23.44 -11.34
C ARG A 195 3.71 -23.66 -10.15
N ALA A 196 4.23 -23.52 -8.95
CA ALA A 196 3.47 -23.68 -7.71
C ALA A 196 2.33 -22.66 -7.55
N ASP A 197 2.47 -21.47 -8.13
CA ASP A 197 1.41 -20.45 -8.14
C ASP A 197 0.22 -20.84 -9.03
N GLN A 198 0.45 -21.54 -10.14
CA GLN A 198 -0.60 -22.07 -11.00
C GLN A 198 -1.43 -23.15 -10.29
N ILE A 199 -0.78 -24.03 -9.54
CA ILE A 199 -1.48 -25.06 -8.73
C ILE A 199 -2.28 -24.41 -7.59
N ARG A 200 -1.71 -23.40 -6.92
CA ARG A 200 -2.47 -22.66 -5.90
C ARG A 200 -3.69 -21.96 -6.48
N ALA A 201 -3.55 -21.33 -7.64
CA ALA A 201 -4.66 -20.69 -8.35
C ALA A 201 -5.75 -21.72 -8.75
N LEU A 202 -5.35 -22.91 -9.23
CA LEU A 202 -6.27 -24.00 -9.53
C LEU A 202 -7.07 -24.42 -8.28
N PHE A 203 -6.39 -24.66 -7.16
CA PHE A 203 -7.05 -25.05 -5.93
C PHE A 203 -7.97 -23.98 -5.36
N GLU A 204 -7.57 -22.71 -5.46
CA GLU A 204 -8.39 -21.57 -5.04
C GLU A 204 -9.64 -21.40 -5.91
N SER A 205 -9.52 -21.54 -7.25
CA SER A 205 -10.64 -21.37 -8.16
C SER A 205 -11.72 -22.46 -8.01
N HIS A 206 -11.31 -23.65 -7.58
CA HIS A 206 -12.21 -24.78 -7.36
C HIS A 206 -12.56 -25.04 -5.88
N GLY A 207 -12.21 -24.12 -4.97
CA GLY A 207 -12.55 -24.24 -3.55
C GLY A 207 -11.78 -25.34 -2.79
N LEU A 208 -10.74 -25.92 -3.40
CA LEU A 208 -9.90 -26.94 -2.80
C LEU A 208 -8.94 -26.30 -1.79
N LYS A 209 -9.41 -26.10 -0.56
CA LYS A 209 -8.56 -25.60 0.54
C LYS A 209 -7.63 -26.72 0.99
N LYS A 210 -6.33 -26.46 1.00
CA LYS A 210 -5.39 -27.30 1.70
C LYS A 210 -5.61 -27.14 3.19
N THR A 211 -6.23 -28.11 3.86
CA THR A 211 -6.26 -28.14 5.32
C THR A 211 -4.81 -28.30 5.80
N PRO A 212 -4.29 -27.44 6.70
CA PRO A 212 -3.01 -27.70 7.33
C PRO A 212 -3.09 -29.08 8.01
N PRO A 213 -2.00 -29.89 8.03
CA PRO A 213 -2.00 -31.16 8.72
C PRO A 213 -2.42 -30.90 10.16
N GLY A 214 -3.50 -31.58 10.59
CA GLY A 214 -4.07 -31.44 11.93
C GLY A 214 -2.97 -31.72 12.95
N LEU A 215 -2.90 -30.87 13.97
CA LEU A 215 -2.21 -31.22 15.23
C LEU A 215 -2.81 -32.55 15.72
N PRO A 216 -2.00 -33.54 16.13
CA PRO A 216 -2.52 -34.75 16.73
C PRO A 216 -3.36 -34.37 17.94
N SER A 217 -4.61 -34.84 17.98
CA SER A 217 -5.45 -34.76 19.16
C SER A 217 -4.71 -35.43 20.31
N ALA A 218 -4.31 -34.63 21.29
CA ALA A 218 -3.85 -35.18 22.56
C ALA A 218 -5.10 -35.80 23.27
N PHE A 219 -5.03 -37.10 23.47
CA PHE A 219 -5.89 -37.83 24.46
C PHE A 219 -5.38 -37.54 25.86
#